data_55c8bc5cac47fc6711372fa428b052c0
#
_entry.id   55c8bc5cac47fc6711372fa428b052c0
#
_cell.length_a   1.000
_cell.length_b   1.000
_cell.length_c   1.000
_cell.angle_alpha   90.00
_cell.angle_beta   90.00
_cell.angle_gamma   90.00
#
_symmetry.space_group_name_H-M   'P 1'
#
loop_
_entity.id
_entity.type
_entity.pdbx_description
1 polymer ?
#
loop_
_entity_poly.entity_id
_entity_poly.type
_entity_poly.pdbx_seq_one_letter_code
_entity_poly.pdbx_strand_id
1 'polypeptide(L)'
;MTIEKEEIFGPVLCMIPFDTEEEAVAIANDTPYGLTNYVQSGSPARANRLARQLQAGMIEMNGKPRGAGSFFGGVKQSGRAREGGIWGIEEFLEPKGISGYDFSVKEAAE
;
A
#
# COMPACT_ATOMS: atom_id res chain seq x y z
N MET A 1 -22.16 -9.89 -3.49
CA MET A 1 -22.20 -11.37 -3.18
C MET A 1 -21.06 -11.64 -2.17
N THR A 2 -21.14 -12.71 -1.38
CA THR A 2 -20.09 -13.05 -0.39
C THR A 2 -18.71 -13.20 -1.02
N ILE A 3 -18.64 -13.81 -2.20
CA ILE A 3 -17.38 -14.06 -2.94
C ILE A 3 -16.62 -12.78 -3.35
N GLU A 4 -17.27 -11.64 -3.40
CA GLU A 4 -16.60 -10.36 -3.72
C GLU A 4 -15.90 -9.73 -2.51
N LYS A 5 -16.23 -10.21 -1.30
CA LYS A 5 -15.73 -9.66 -0.03
C LYS A 5 -14.88 -10.64 0.77
N GLU A 6 -15.04 -11.93 0.53
CA GLU A 6 -14.27 -12.98 1.20
C GLU A 6 -13.17 -13.50 0.28
N GLU A 7 -11.96 -13.56 0.80
CA GLU A 7 -10.82 -14.13 0.09
C GLU A 7 -10.95 -15.66 0.03
N ILE A 8 -11.05 -16.19 -1.20
CA ILE A 8 -11.17 -17.64 -1.42
C ILE A 8 -9.83 -18.35 -1.23
N PHE A 9 -8.73 -17.64 -1.47
CA PHE A 9 -7.37 -18.14 -1.46
C PHE A 9 -7.16 -19.38 -2.36
N GLY A 10 -7.71 -19.32 -3.59
CA GLY A 10 -7.68 -20.41 -4.58
C GLY A 10 -7.83 -19.88 -6.02
N PRO A 11 -7.90 -20.76 -7.02
CA PRO A 11 -7.93 -20.34 -8.43
C PRO A 11 -9.33 -19.81 -8.84
N VAL A 12 -9.81 -18.80 -8.13
CA VAL A 12 -11.11 -18.16 -8.34
C VAL A 12 -10.92 -16.68 -8.63
N LEU A 13 -11.51 -16.19 -9.71
CA LEU A 13 -11.52 -14.79 -10.12
C LEU A 13 -12.95 -14.29 -10.18
N CYS A 14 -13.26 -13.22 -9.46
CA CYS A 14 -14.50 -12.47 -9.59
C CYS A 14 -14.33 -11.34 -10.60
N MET A 15 -15.21 -11.28 -11.60
CA MET A 15 -15.30 -10.13 -12.51
C MET A 15 -16.57 -9.37 -12.22
N ILE A 16 -16.42 -8.08 -11.87
CA ILE A 16 -17.52 -7.21 -11.52
C ILE A 16 -17.55 -6.06 -12.54
N PRO A 17 -18.62 -5.96 -13.36
CA PRO A 17 -18.77 -4.84 -14.28
C PRO A 17 -19.05 -3.55 -13.50
N PHE A 18 -18.71 -2.41 -14.08
CA PHE A 18 -19.01 -1.07 -13.58
C PHE A 18 -19.32 -0.13 -14.75
N ASP A 19 -20.14 0.87 -14.53
CA ASP A 19 -20.52 1.85 -15.54
C ASP A 19 -19.72 3.15 -15.44
N THR A 20 -19.27 3.51 -14.24
CA THR A 20 -18.52 4.75 -14.00
C THR A 20 -17.20 4.48 -13.26
N GLU A 21 -16.27 5.44 -13.35
CA GLU A 21 -14.99 5.38 -12.64
C GLU A 21 -15.19 5.43 -11.12
N GLU A 22 -16.14 6.22 -10.66
CA GLU A 22 -16.50 6.34 -9.25
C GLU A 22 -17.03 5.02 -8.69
N GLU A 23 -17.87 4.34 -9.46
CA GLU A 23 -18.37 3.01 -9.11
C GLU A 23 -17.24 1.98 -9.04
N ALA A 24 -16.32 1.98 -10.01
CA ALA A 24 -15.15 1.10 -9.98
C ALA A 24 -14.30 1.30 -8.72
N VAL A 25 -14.07 2.55 -8.32
CA VAL A 25 -13.33 2.88 -7.09
C VAL A 25 -14.10 2.43 -5.85
N ALA A 26 -15.42 2.65 -5.82
CA ALA A 26 -16.26 2.22 -4.70
C ALA A 26 -16.22 0.70 -4.51
N ILE A 27 -16.39 -0.07 -5.60
CA ILE A 27 -16.31 -1.54 -5.60
C ILE A 27 -14.92 -2.00 -5.14
N ALA A 28 -13.84 -1.44 -5.70
CA ALA A 28 -12.48 -1.82 -5.35
C ALA A 28 -12.12 -1.53 -3.88
N ASN A 29 -12.74 -0.51 -3.28
CA ASN A 29 -12.53 -0.15 -1.88
C ASN A 29 -13.46 -0.86 -0.90
N ASP A 30 -14.55 -1.49 -1.37
CA ASP A 30 -15.55 -2.19 -0.55
C ASP A 30 -15.09 -3.61 -0.18
N THR A 31 -13.94 -3.69 0.49
CA THR A 31 -13.33 -4.91 1.00
C THR A 31 -12.65 -4.64 2.34
N PRO A 32 -12.60 -5.60 3.26
CA PRO A 32 -11.84 -5.46 4.49
C PRO A 32 -10.32 -5.50 4.28
N TYR A 33 -9.87 -5.86 3.10
CA TYR A 33 -8.46 -5.98 2.74
C TYR A 33 -7.93 -4.77 1.97
N GLY A 34 -6.62 -4.64 1.88
CA GLY A 34 -5.98 -3.57 1.14
C GLY A 34 -4.47 -3.79 0.99
N LEU A 35 -4.06 -4.92 0.38
CA LEU A 35 -2.65 -5.20 0.16
C LEU A 35 -2.15 -4.52 -1.11
N THR A 36 -2.62 -4.98 -2.26
CA THR A 36 -2.23 -4.44 -3.58
C THR A 36 -3.45 -4.28 -4.47
N ASN A 37 -3.56 -3.13 -5.13
CA ASN A 37 -4.48 -2.93 -6.22
C ASN A 37 -3.72 -2.74 -7.54
N TYR A 38 -4.34 -3.16 -8.62
CA TYR A 38 -3.79 -3.08 -9.97
C TYR A 38 -4.65 -2.18 -10.83
N VAL A 39 -4.03 -1.22 -11.52
CA VAL A 39 -4.72 -0.32 -12.44
C VAL A 39 -4.19 -0.51 -13.85
N GLN A 40 -5.08 -0.82 -14.78
CA GLN A 40 -4.78 -0.91 -16.20
C GLN A 40 -5.55 0.20 -16.93
N SER A 41 -4.86 1.13 -17.56
CA SER A 41 -5.47 2.22 -18.31
C SER A 41 -4.55 2.75 -19.40
N GLY A 42 -5.11 2.97 -20.60
CA GLY A 42 -4.41 3.67 -21.67
C GLY A 42 -4.22 5.16 -21.42
N SER A 43 -4.86 5.74 -20.39
CA SER A 43 -4.70 7.13 -19.99
C SER A 43 -3.86 7.25 -18.70
N PRO A 44 -2.63 7.80 -18.76
CA PRO A 44 -1.81 8.02 -17.57
C PRO A 44 -2.48 8.93 -16.53
N ALA A 45 -3.20 9.95 -16.98
CA ALA A 45 -3.93 10.85 -16.08
C ALA A 45 -5.01 10.11 -15.29
N ARG A 46 -5.75 9.20 -15.94
CA ARG A 46 -6.74 8.34 -15.28
C ARG A 46 -6.07 7.39 -14.29
N ALA A 47 -5.01 6.69 -14.71
CA ALA A 47 -4.29 5.77 -13.83
C ALA A 47 -3.78 6.48 -12.57
N ASN A 48 -3.18 7.67 -12.70
CA ASN A 48 -2.70 8.46 -11.57
C ASN A 48 -3.84 8.93 -10.63
N ARG A 49 -5.01 9.27 -11.18
CA ARG A 49 -6.17 9.66 -10.39
C ARG A 49 -6.71 8.49 -9.60
N LEU A 50 -6.89 7.33 -10.24
CA LEU A 50 -7.36 6.10 -9.59
C LEU A 50 -6.40 5.63 -8.50
N ALA A 51 -5.09 5.64 -8.76
CA ALA A 51 -4.09 5.23 -7.79
C ALA A 51 -4.16 5.99 -6.45
N ARG A 52 -4.63 7.25 -6.46
CA ARG A 52 -4.80 8.07 -5.25
C ARG A 52 -6.09 7.77 -4.49
N GLN A 53 -7.08 7.19 -5.15
CA GLN A 53 -8.40 6.91 -4.58
C GLN A 53 -8.52 5.49 -4.04
N LEU A 54 -7.71 4.58 -4.54
CA LEU A 54 -7.70 3.17 -4.12
C LEU A 54 -7.06 3.00 -2.74
N GLN A 55 -7.75 2.26 -1.87
CA GLN A 55 -7.37 2.03 -0.48
C GLN A 55 -6.57 0.73 -0.35
N ALA A 56 -5.35 0.74 -0.83
CA ALA A 56 -4.40 -0.36 -0.66
C ALA A 56 -3.02 0.20 -0.28
N GLY A 57 -2.18 -0.63 0.32
CA GLY A 57 -0.81 -0.25 0.66
C GLY A 57 0.08 -0.11 -0.56
N MET A 58 -0.24 -0.84 -1.63
CA MET A 58 0.50 -0.80 -2.88
C MET A 58 -0.45 -0.65 -4.06
N ILE A 59 -0.05 0.14 -5.05
CA ILE A 59 -0.77 0.28 -6.32
C ILE A 59 0.20 0.02 -7.46
N GLU A 60 -0.09 -0.97 -8.28
CA GLU A 60 0.69 -1.29 -9.48
C GLU A 60 -0.07 -0.85 -10.73
N MET A 61 0.55 0.00 -11.54
CA MET A 61 -0.08 0.57 -12.72
C MET A 61 0.52 0.00 -14.01
N ASN A 62 -0.36 -0.47 -14.90
CA ASN A 62 0.02 -0.94 -16.24
C ASN A 62 1.14 -2.00 -16.22
N GLY A 63 1.09 -2.91 -15.26
CA GLY A 63 2.03 -4.02 -15.14
C GLY A 63 3.46 -3.62 -14.76
N LYS A 64 3.68 -2.38 -14.31
CA LYS A 64 5.01 -1.96 -13.84
C LYS A 64 5.25 -2.52 -12.44
N PRO A 65 6.34 -3.25 -12.23
CA PRO A 65 6.69 -3.76 -10.91
C PRO A 65 7.09 -2.63 -9.97
N ARG A 66 7.08 -2.93 -8.68
CA ARG A 66 7.58 -2.02 -7.64
C ARG A 66 9.02 -1.59 -7.91
N GLY A 67 9.31 -0.31 -7.71
CA GLY A 67 10.66 0.22 -7.81
C GLY A 67 11.59 -0.29 -6.70
N ALA A 68 12.89 -0.27 -6.94
CA ALA A 68 13.89 -0.56 -5.92
C ALA A 68 13.72 0.41 -4.73
N GLY A 69 13.79 -0.13 -3.51
CA GLY A 69 13.62 0.64 -2.27
C GLY A 69 12.17 0.91 -1.87
N SER A 70 11.17 0.52 -2.66
CA SER A 70 9.77 0.55 -2.22
C SER A 70 9.48 -0.59 -1.24
N PHE A 71 8.56 -0.34 -0.31
CA PHE A 71 8.12 -1.34 0.66
C PHE A 71 7.10 -2.33 0.06
N PHE A 72 6.94 -3.46 0.74
CA PHE A 72 5.78 -4.34 0.66
C PHE A 72 4.95 -4.17 1.93
N GLY A 73 3.63 -4.04 1.80
CA GLY A 73 2.73 -3.94 2.94
C GLY A 73 1.38 -3.37 2.57
N GLY A 74 0.40 -3.63 3.42
CA GLY A 74 -1.00 -3.30 3.20
C GLY A 74 -1.56 -2.23 4.13
N VAL A 75 -2.87 -2.12 4.08
CA VAL A 75 -3.72 -1.37 5.00
C VAL A 75 -4.93 -2.23 5.38
N LYS A 76 -5.83 -1.73 6.21
CA LYS A 76 -7.01 -2.45 6.68
C LYS A 76 -6.60 -3.80 7.31
N GLN A 77 -7.34 -4.87 7.06
CA GLN A 77 -7.05 -6.21 7.62
C GLN A 77 -5.86 -6.92 6.95
N SER A 78 -5.34 -6.41 5.82
CA SER A 78 -4.08 -6.90 5.25
C SER A 78 -2.85 -6.55 6.09
N GLY A 79 -3.01 -5.78 7.17
CA GLY A 79 -1.93 -5.41 8.07
C GLY A 79 -1.24 -4.11 7.68
N ARG A 80 -0.61 -3.44 8.66
CA ARG A 80 0.03 -2.13 8.47
C ARG A 80 1.54 -2.18 8.48
N ALA A 81 2.14 -3.29 8.91
CA ALA A 81 3.59 -3.46 8.90
C ALA A 81 4.16 -3.34 7.47
N ARG A 82 5.43 -3.00 7.40
CA ARG A 82 6.15 -2.80 6.13
C ARG A 82 7.35 -3.73 6.07
N GLU A 83 7.58 -4.28 4.88
CA GLU A 83 8.75 -5.09 4.57
C GLU A 83 9.54 -4.41 3.45
N GLY A 84 10.86 -4.33 3.60
CA GLY A 84 11.75 -3.71 2.63
C GLY A 84 11.78 -2.17 2.68
N GLY A 85 12.80 -1.60 2.05
CA GLY A 85 13.07 -0.17 2.10
C GLY A 85 13.37 0.35 3.51
N ILE A 86 13.37 1.65 3.68
CA ILE A 86 13.59 2.29 4.99
C ILE A 86 12.46 1.97 5.98
N TRP A 87 11.22 1.92 5.50
CA TRP A 87 10.05 1.62 6.33
C TRP A 87 10.12 0.23 6.97
N GLY A 88 10.66 -0.78 6.24
CA GLY A 88 10.84 -2.11 6.79
C GLY A 88 11.91 -2.16 7.90
N ILE A 89 12.91 -1.29 7.85
CA ILE A 89 13.91 -1.15 8.92
C ILE A 89 13.27 -0.45 10.13
N GLU A 90 12.49 0.60 9.90
CA GLU A 90 11.83 1.37 10.95
C GLU A 90 10.88 0.53 11.80
N GLU A 91 10.27 -0.53 11.25
CA GLU A 91 9.43 -1.47 12.02
C GLU A 91 10.18 -2.17 13.19
N PHE A 92 11.51 -2.22 13.13
CA PHE A 92 12.36 -2.81 14.18
C PHE A 92 12.99 -1.78 15.09
N LEU A 93 12.69 -0.49 14.92
CA LEU A 93 13.28 0.61 15.67
C LEU A 93 12.26 1.22 16.63
N GLU A 94 12.73 1.56 17.82
CA GLU A 94 11.95 2.35 18.77
C GLU A 94 12.41 3.82 18.73
N PRO A 95 11.53 4.77 18.36
CA PRO A 95 11.88 6.17 18.36
C PRO A 95 12.06 6.67 19.81
N LYS A 96 13.15 7.39 20.07
CA LYS A 96 13.44 8.02 21.36
C LYS A 96 13.56 9.54 21.19
N GLY A 97 12.69 10.28 21.87
CA GLY A 97 12.79 11.73 21.96
C GLY A 97 13.77 12.13 23.05
N ILE A 98 14.77 12.95 22.72
CA ILE A 98 15.73 13.51 23.67
C ILE A 98 15.64 15.02 23.60
N SER A 99 15.29 15.67 24.73
CA SER A 99 15.26 17.13 24.84
C SER A 99 16.55 17.62 25.55
N GLY A 100 17.11 18.73 25.08
CA GLY A 100 18.33 19.32 25.64
C GLY A 100 19.62 18.58 25.23
N TYR A 101 19.58 17.72 24.19
CA TYR A 101 20.79 17.09 23.67
C TYR A 101 21.72 18.15 23.04
N ASP A 102 22.97 18.16 23.44
CA ASP A 102 23.97 19.10 22.92
C ASP A 102 24.86 18.42 21.88
N PHE A 103 24.64 18.73 20.63
CA PHE A 103 25.42 18.19 19.49
C PHE A 103 26.87 18.71 19.44
N SER A 104 27.25 19.73 20.24
CA SER A 104 28.62 20.23 20.29
C SER A 104 29.53 19.34 21.15
N VAL A 105 28.96 18.55 22.03
CA VAL A 105 29.68 17.61 22.87
C VAL A 105 30.03 16.36 22.05
N LYS A 106 31.32 16.17 21.76
CA LYS A 106 31.80 14.94 21.15
C LYS A 106 31.90 13.85 22.20
N GLU A 107 31.17 12.75 21.99
CA GLU A 107 31.40 11.53 22.78
C GLU A 107 32.83 11.04 22.55
N ALA A 108 33.58 10.78 23.61
CA ALA A 108 34.86 10.12 23.50
C ALA A 108 34.58 8.69 22.97
N ALA A 109 35.20 8.32 21.85
CA ALA A 109 35.16 6.94 21.40
C ALA A 109 35.90 6.08 22.42
N GLU A 110 35.19 5.18 23.09
CA GLU A 110 35.78 4.12 23.90
C GLU A 110 36.37 3.02 23.03
#